data_8546bb72dbcf20f3f5871defd44fb28e
#
_entry.id   8546bb72dbcf20f3f5871defd44fb28e
#
_cell.length_a   1.000
_cell.length_b   1.000
_cell.length_c   1.000
_cell.angle_alpha   90.00
_cell.angle_beta   90.00
_cell.angle_gamma   90.00
#
_symmetry.space_group_name_H-M   'P 1'
#
loop_
_entity.id
_entity.type
_entity.pdbx_description
1 polymer ?
#
loop_
_entity_poly.entity_id
_entity_poly.type
_entity_poly.pdbx_seq_one_letter_code
_entity_poly.pdbx_strand_id
1 'polypeptide(L)'
;MDIICFHNPDEDNGYLSNWYLSPFSVDGVAFSSMEQFMMYRKAICFRDEAVAAQILSTSDVAKIKFLGRQVSNYDESMWNGIRQIVVYGGLLAKFSQNEELKGKLKATENAVLAECAVKDRIWGIGLSMKDPNRLNKDKWNGQNLLGYTLMMVRERL
;
A
#
# COMPACT_ATOMS: atom_id res chain seq x y z
N MET A 1 -2.69 6.78 22.89
CA MET A 1 -3.02 6.65 21.45
C MET A 1 -2.75 5.23 21.01
N ASP A 2 -3.77 4.56 20.53
CA ASP A 2 -3.66 3.18 20.10
C ASP A 2 -2.91 3.08 18.77
N ILE A 3 -2.08 2.05 18.66
CA ILE A 3 -1.35 1.73 17.43
C ILE A 3 -1.78 0.34 16.97
N ILE A 4 -2.27 0.25 15.75
CA ILE A 4 -2.64 -1.01 15.12
C ILE A 4 -1.55 -1.35 14.11
N CYS A 5 -0.84 -2.44 14.36
CA CYS A 5 0.25 -2.91 13.53
C CYS A 5 -0.25 -3.96 12.53
N PHE A 6 0.28 -3.91 11.32
CA PHE A 6 -0.02 -4.90 10.29
C PHE A 6 1.22 -5.18 9.45
N HIS A 7 1.24 -6.34 8.80
CA HIS A 7 2.33 -6.72 7.88
C HIS A 7 1.86 -7.76 6.88
N ASN A 8 1.65 -9.00 7.32
CA ASN A 8 1.31 -10.11 6.43
C ASN A 8 -0.17 -10.05 6.04
N PRO A 9 -0.51 -10.18 4.74
CA PRO A 9 -1.92 -10.17 4.31
C PRO A 9 -2.76 -11.30 4.89
N ASP A 10 -2.14 -12.37 5.39
CA ASP A 10 -2.86 -13.51 5.99
C ASP A 10 -3.19 -13.32 7.48
N GLU A 11 -2.72 -12.25 8.09
CA GLU A 11 -2.99 -11.94 9.50
C GLU A 11 -4.30 -11.14 9.65
N ASP A 12 -4.78 -10.98 10.90
CA ASP A 12 -6.06 -10.32 11.19
C ASP A 12 -6.17 -8.92 10.60
N ASN A 13 -5.08 -8.15 10.65
CA ASN A 13 -5.01 -6.81 10.09
C ASN A 13 -4.43 -6.80 8.67
N GLY A 14 -4.34 -7.96 8.05
CA GLY A 14 -3.74 -8.12 6.72
C GLY A 14 -4.46 -7.37 5.61
N TYR A 15 -5.76 -7.09 5.80
CA TYR A 15 -6.53 -6.30 4.83
C TYR A 15 -5.96 -4.89 4.60
N LEU A 16 -5.13 -4.40 5.53
CA LEU A 16 -4.44 -3.12 5.42
C LEU A 16 -3.20 -3.20 4.52
N SER A 17 -2.68 -4.40 4.29
CA SER A 17 -1.48 -4.60 3.48
C SER A 17 -1.76 -4.35 1.99
N ASN A 18 -0.79 -3.76 1.29
CA ASN A 18 -0.84 -3.61 -0.16
C ASN A 18 -0.83 -4.97 -0.89
N TRP A 19 -0.39 -6.03 -0.21
CA TRP A 19 -0.33 -7.38 -0.77
C TRP A 19 -1.64 -8.16 -0.62
N TYR A 20 -2.62 -7.61 0.11
CA TYR A 20 -3.91 -8.25 0.29
C TYR A 20 -4.68 -8.29 -1.02
N LEU A 21 -5.17 -9.49 -1.39
CA LEU A 21 -5.94 -9.67 -2.62
C LEU A 21 -7.38 -9.18 -2.39
N SER A 22 -7.73 -8.10 -3.05
CA SER A 22 -9.05 -7.48 -2.96
C SER A 22 -9.31 -6.73 -4.25
N PRO A 23 -10.23 -7.21 -5.10
CA PRO A 23 -10.46 -6.59 -6.41
C PRO A 23 -11.09 -5.20 -6.28
N PHE A 24 -10.60 -4.29 -7.10
CA PHE A 24 -11.17 -2.95 -7.27
C PHE A 24 -10.81 -2.43 -8.66
N SER A 25 -11.42 -1.34 -9.08
CA SER A 25 -11.11 -0.75 -10.37
C SER A 25 -10.89 0.76 -10.26
N VAL A 26 -10.05 1.29 -11.14
CA VAL A 26 -9.79 2.72 -11.27
C VAL A 26 -9.75 3.05 -12.75
N ASP A 27 -10.55 4.03 -13.17
CA ASP A 27 -10.61 4.49 -14.56
C ASP A 27 -10.83 3.33 -15.56
N GLY A 28 -11.67 2.37 -15.19
CA GLY A 28 -12.01 1.23 -16.05
C GLY A 28 -10.99 0.10 -16.06
N VAL A 29 -9.90 0.21 -15.30
CA VAL A 29 -8.90 -0.86 -15.20
C VAL A 29 -9.09 -1.61 -13.89
N ALA A 30 -9.16 -2.95 -13.96
CA ALA A 30 -9.36 -3.81 -12.80
C ALA A 30 -8.00 -4.20 -12.18
N PHE A 31 -7.94 -4.18 -10.85
CA PHE A 31 -6.76 -4.57 -10.10
C PHE A 31 -7.10 -5.63 -9.07
N SER A 32 -6.16 -6.54 -8.80
CA SER A 32 -6.31 -7.61 -7.82
C SER A 32 -5.76 -7.24 -6.44
N SER A 33 -4.88 -6.25 -6.37
CA SER A 33 -4.25 -5.80 -5.12
C SER A 33 -3.77 -4.36 -5.26
N MET A 34 -3.51 -3.73 -4.12
CA MET A 34 -2.88 -2.40 -4.11
C MET A 34 -1.47 -2.44 -4.69
N GLU A 35 -0.72 -3.52 -4.45
CA GLU A 35 0.61 -3.67 -5.04
C GLU A 35 0.54 -3.63 -6.56
N GLN A 36 -0.43 -4.33 -7.16
CA GLN A 36 -0.63 -4.29 -8.60
C GLN A 36 -0.95 -2.88 -9.09
N PHE A 37 -1.86 -2.19 -8.40
CA PHE A 37 -2.21 -0.80 -8.74
C PHE A 37 -0.99 0.12 -8.68
N MET A 38 -0.24 0.07 -7.58
CA MET A 38 0.91 0.95 -7.37
C MET A 38 2.00 0.72 -8.43
N MET A 39 2.32 -0.55 -8.73
CA MET A 39 3.34 -0.87 -9.72
C MET A 39 2.87 -0.56 -11.15
N TYR A 40 1.59 -0.78 -11.44
CA TYR A 40 1.00 -0.37 -12.71
C TYR A 40 1.11 1.14 -12.91
N ARG A 41 0.72 1.92 -11.91
CA ARG A 41 0.80 3.39 -11.97
C ARG A 41 2.25 3.88 -12.11
N LYS A 42 3.19 3.20 -11.47
CA LYS A 42 4.62 3.49 -11.65
C LYS A 42 5.05 3.26 -13.09
N ALA A 43 4.67 2.13 -13.68
CA ALA A 43 5.00 1.84 -15.08
C ALA A 43 4.37 2.86 -16.04
N ILE A 44 3.12 3.24 -15.82
CA ILE A 44 2.44 4.25 -16.64
C ILE A 44 3.10 5.63 -16.47
N CYS A 45 3.49 6.00 -15.26
CA CYS A 45 4.17 7.27 -14.98
C CYS A 45 5.43 7.44 -15.84
N PHE A 46 6.18 6.36 -16.02
CA PHE A 46 7.42 6.37 -16.80
C PHE A 46 7.26 5.82 -18.21
N ARG A 47 6.01 5.67 -18.67
CA ARG A 47 5.65 5.25 -20.04
C ARG A 47 6.22 3.89 -20.45
N ASP A 48 6.37 2.99 -19.49
CA ASP A 48 6.76 1.61 -19.74
C ASP A 48 5.51 0.74 -19.93
N GLU A 49 4.92 0.80 -21.12
CA GLU A 49 3.68 0.08 -21.42
C GLU A 49 3.88 -1.43 -21.41
N ALA A 50 5.06 -1.92 -21.77
CA ALA A 50 5.34 -3.35 -21.77
C ALA A 50 5.31 -3.93 -20.36
N VAL A 51 5.97 -3.28 -19.41
CA VAL A 51 5.95 -3.70 -18.01
C VAL A 51 4.56 -3.51 -17.41
N ALA A 52 3.86 -2.43 -17.74
CA ALA A 52 2.49 -2.22 -17.29
C ALA A 52 1.58 -3.38 -17.69
N ALA A 53 1.67 -3.84 -18.93
CA ALA A 53 0.89 -4.99 -19.42
C ALA A 53 1.24 -6.28 -18.68
N GLN A 54 2.52 -6.51 -18.41
CA GLN A 54 2.96 -7.69 -17.64
C GLN A 54 2.42 -7.65 -16.21
N ILE A 55 2.42 -6.49 -15.57
CA ILE A 55 1.87 -6.32 -14.22
C ILE A 55 0.39 -6.67 -14.19
N LEU A 56 -0.38 -6.24 -15.18
CA LEU A 56 -1.81 -6.55 -15.26
C LEU A 56 -2.11 -8.01 -15.57
N SER A 57 -1.14 -8.76 -16.09
CA SER A 57 -1.33 -10.15 -16.52
C SER A 57 -1.24 -11.17 -15.38
N THR A 58 -0.93 -10.76 -14.17
CA THR A 58 -0.75 -11.67 -13.03
C THR A 58 -1.33 -11.07 -11.76
N SER A 59 -1.76 -11.94 -10.83
CA SER A 59 -2.17 -11.55 -9.48
C SER A 59 -1.10 -11.90 -8.43
N ASP A 60 0.02 -12.48 -8.85
CA ASP A 60 1.13 -12.84 -7.96
C ASP A 60 1.84 -11.56 -7.50
N VAL A 61 1.62 -11.18 -6.24
CA VAL A 61 2.15 -9.91 -5.70
C VAL A 61 3.67 -9.86 -5.64
N ALA A 62 4.34 -10.98 -5.41
CA ALA A 62 5.80 -11.03 -5.41
C ALA A 62 6.34 -10.76 -6.82
N LYS A 63 5.72 -11.36 -7.83
CA LYS A 63 6.08 -11.12 -9.23
C LYS A 63 5.78 -9.67 -9.64
N ILE A 64 4.66 -9.12 -9.20
CA ILE A 64 4.29 -7.73 -9.46
C ILE A 64 5.34 -6.79 -8.87
N LYS A 65 5.77 -7.02 -7.65
CA LYS A 65 6.82 -6.22 -7.01
C LYS A 65 8.13 -6.28 -7.79
N PHE A 66 8.51 -7.48 -8.23
CA PHE A 66 9.70 -7.67 -9.07
C PHE A 66 9.59 -6.89 -10.38
N LEU A 67 8.44 -6.98 -11.07
CA LEU A 67 8.20 -6.25 -12.31
C LEU A 67 8.27 -4.74 -12.10
N GLY A 68 7.78 -4.25 -10.97
CA GLY A 68 7.88 -2.83 -10.63
C GLY A 68 9.31 -2.30 -10.57
N ARG A 69 10.26 -3.16 -10.23
CA ARG A 69 11.68 -2.82 -10.23
C ARG A 69 12.30 -2.83 -11.62
N GLN A 70 11.60 -3.37 -12.62
CA GLN A 70 12.06 -3.45 -14.00
C GLN A 70 11.57 -2.27 -14.84
N VAL A 71 10.81 -1.35 -14.29
CA VAL A 71 10.26 -0.19 -15.00
C VAL A 71 11.39 0.64 -15.57
N SER A 72 11.33 0.85 -16.90
CA SER A 72 12.31 1.67 -17.64
C SER A 72 12.09 3.16 -17.37
N ASN A 73 13.12 3.96 -17.61
CA ASN A 73 13.08 5.42 -17.50
C ASN A 73 12.69 5.93 -16.11
N TYR A 74 12.96 5.14 -15.10
CA TYR A 74 12.61 5.48 -13.72
C TYR A 74 13.34 6.75 -13.27
N ASP A 75 12.56 7.70 -12.73
CA ASP A 75 13.05 8.93 -12.11
C ASP A 75 12.62 8.94 -10.65
N GLU A 76 13.58 8.74 -9.75
CA GLU A 76 13.31 8.61 -8.31
C GLU A 76 12.68 9.87 -7.73
N SER A 77 13.14 11.04 -8.15
CA SER A 77 12.61 12.31 -7.67
C SER A 77 11.13 12.47 -8.02
N MET A 78 10.77 12.14 -9.26
CA MET A 78 9.39 12.22 -9.72
C MET A 78 8.50 11.23 -8.96
N TRP A 79 8.94 9.97 -8.87
CA TRP A 79 8.14 8.95 -8.18
C TRP A 79 7.98 9.28 -6.69
N ASN A 80 9.04 9.72 -6.02
CA ASN A 80 8.97 10.14 -4.63
C ASN A 80 7.99 11.30 -4.43
N GLY A 81 7.87 12.18 -5.43
CA GLY A 81 6.97 13.33 -5.35
C GLY A 81 5.49 12.98 -5.48
N ILE A 82 5.15 11.88 -6.16
CA ILE A 82 3.76 11.55 -6.47
C ILE A 82 3.26 10.25 -5.82
N ARG A 83 4.15 9.41 -5.32
CA ARG A 83 3.78 8.05 -4.85
C ARG A 83 2.68 8.04 -3.80
N GLN A 84 2.68 8.99 -2.87
CA GLN A 84 1.66 9.01 -1.82
C GLN A 84 0.28 9.36 -2.38
N ILE A 85 0.20 10.29 -3.32
CA ILE A 85 -1.07 10.64 -3.98
C ILE A 85 -1.58 9.45 -4.79
N VAL A 86 -0.70 8.75 -5.48
CA VAL A 86 -1.06 7.54 -6.24
C VAL A 86 -1.64 6.48 -5.31
N VAL A 87 -0.96 6.19 -4.21
CA VAL A 87 -1.41 5.18 -3.25
C VAL A 87 -2.71 5.61 -2.57
N TYR A 88 -2.85 6.89 -2.23
CA TYR A 88 -4.10 7.41 -1.69
C TYR A 88 -5.28 7.12 -2.62
N GLY A 89 -5.14 7.39 -3.92
CA GLY A 89 -6.21 7.15 -4.89
C GLY A 89 -6.59 5.68 -5.00
N GLY A 90 -5.60 4.79 -5.01
CA GLY A 90 -5.84 3.34 -5.06
C GLY A 90 -6.50 2.82 -3.79
N LEU A 91 -6.03 3.26 -2.63
CA LEU A 91 -6.62 2.86 -1.34
C LEU A 91 -8.07 3.35 -1.21
N LEU A 92 -8.34 4.57 -1.66
CA LEU A 92 -9.70 5.09 -1.66
C LEU A 92 -10.62 4.20 -2.51
N ALA A 93 -10.16 3.78 -3.69
CA ALA A 93 -10.91 2.86 -4.55
C ALA A 93 -11.10 1.50 -3.88
N LYS A 94 -10.03 0.92 -3.34
CA LYS A 94 -10.07 -0.39 -2.64
C LYS A 94 -11.12 -0.41 -1.54
N PHE A 95 -11.09 0.59 -0.66
CA PHE A 95 -11.96 0.60 0.51
C PHE A 95 -13.36 1.11 0.20
N SER A 96 -13.53 2.05 -0.72
CA SER A 96 -14.87 2.52 -1.08
C SER A 96 -15.66 1.49 -1.90
N GLN A 97 -14.97 0.62 -2.65
CA GLN A 97 -15.61 -0.41 -3.47
C GLN A 97 -15.83 -1.74 -2.75
N ASN A 98 -15.41 -1.86 -1.50
CA ASN A 98 -15.56 -3.09 -0.71
C ASN A 98 -16.13 -2.75 0.66
N GLU A 99 -17.43 -2.98 0.85
CA GLU A 99 -18.14 -2.60 2.07
C GLU A 99 -17.59 -3.26 3.33
N GLU A 100 -17.16 -4.52 3.26
CA GLU A 100 -16.58 -5.21 4.40
C GLU A 100 -15.26 -4.55 4.84
N LEU A 101 -14.38 -4.28 3.89
CA LEU A 101 -13.09 -3.66 4.16
C LEU A 101 -13.27 -2.21 4.63
N LYS A 102 -14.22 -1.49 4.04
CA LYS A 102 -14.58 -0.14 4.49
C LYS A 102 -14.98 -0.14 5.96
N GLY A 103 -15.86 -1.08 6.35
CA GLY A 103 -16.29 -1.22 7.73
C GLY A 103 -15.14 -1.52 8.68
N LYS A 104 -14.23 -2.41 8.28
CA LYS A 104 -13.05 -2.74 9.08
C LYS A 104 -12.13 -1.54 9.27
N LEU A 105 -11.87 -0.79 8.20
CA LEU A 105 -11.01 0.39 8.29
C LEU A 105 -11.64 1.45 9.20
N LYS A 106 -12.92 1.71 9.05
CA LYS A 106 -13.63 2.68 9.91
C LYS A 106 -13.66 2.24 11.37
N ALA A 107 -13.73 0.93 11.63
CA ALA A 107 -13.71 0.39 12.99
C ALA A 107 -12.38 0.59 13.71
N THR A 108 -11.32 0.96 13.00
CA THR A 108 -10.05 1.34 13.64
C THR A 108 -10.12 2.71 14.31
N GLU A 109 -11.16 3.46 14.08
CA GLU A 109 -11.46 4.75 14.71
C GLU A 109 -10.31 5.75 14.59
N ASN A 110 -9.65 6.08 15.70
CA ASN A 110 -8.56 7.05 15.74
C ASN A 110 -7.18 6.42 15.91
N ALA A 111 -7.10 5.10 15.82
CA ALA A 111 -5.82 4.41 15.98
C ALA A 111 -4.83 4.85 14.91
N VAL A 112 -3.55 4.90 15.28
CA VAL A 112 -2.48 5.05 14.31
C VAL A 112 -2.25 3.69 13.66
N LEU A 113 -2.21 3.66 12.34
CA LEU A 113 -1.99 2.43 11.58
C LEU A 113 -0.51 2.37 11.21
N ALA A 114 0.14 1.24 11.50
CA ALA A 114 1.58 1.09 11.34
C ALA A 114 1.92 -0.15 10.52
N GLU A 115 2.57 0.05 9.38
CA GLU A 115 3.07 -1.08 8.60
C GLU A 115 4.42 -1.54 9.16
N CYS A 116 4.44 -2.76 9.69
CA CYS A 116 5.63 -3.33 10.32
C CYS A 116 6.44 -4.11 9.30
N ALA A 117 7.21 -3.40 8.50
CA ALA A 117 8.11 -3.95 7.50
C ALA A 117 9.54 -3.55 7.83
N VAL A 118 10.41 -4.54 8.12
CA VAL A 118 11.78 -4.28 8.56
C VAL A 118 12.61 -3.61 7.48
N LYS A 119 12.42 -4.05 6.23
CA LYS A 119 13.24 -3.60 5.10
C LYS A 119 12.65 -2.40 4.36
N ASP A 120 11.44 -2.01 4.69
CA ASP A 120 10.76 -0.89 4.04
C ASP A 120 10.65 0.29 5.00
N ARG A 121 11.54 1.25 4.81
CA ARG A 121 11.58 2.46 5.63
C ARG A 121 10.80 3.61 5.02
N ILE A 122 10.18 3.39 3.88
CA ILE A 122 9.34 4.38 3.19
C ILE A 122 7.88 4.16 3.56
N TRP A 123 7.33 3.01 3.16
CA TRP A 123 5.93 2.69 3.41
C TRP A 123 5.69 2.16 4.81
N GLY A 124 6.69 1.52 5.41
CA GLY A 124 6.63 0.95 6.74
C GLY A 124 7.42 1.71 7.79
N ILE A 125 7.39 1.19 9.01
CA ILE A 125 8.07 1.78 10.17
C ILE A 125 9.51 1.29 10.34
N GLY A 126 9.95 0.33 9.54
CA GLY A 126 11.30 -0.24 9.62
C GLY A 126 11.52 -1.18 10.80
N LEU A 127 10.46 -1.60 11.48
CA LEU A 127 10.49 -2.54 12.60
C LEU A 127 9.53 -3.69 12.34
N SER A 128 9.83 -4.87 12.91
CA SER A 128 9.00 -6.06 12.72
C SER A 128 7.78 -6.09 13.63
N MET A 129 6.83 -6.97 13.32
CA MET A 129 5.67 -7.24 14.17
C MET A 129 6.04 -7.80 15.54
N LYS A 130 7.27 -8.29 15.71
CA LYS A 130 7.77 -8.85 16.99
C LYS A 130 8.55 -7.83 17.81
N ASP A 131 8.89 -6.69 17.23
CA ASP A 131 9.68 -5.66 17.91
C ASP A 131 8.77 -4.88 18.87
N PRO A 132 9.08 -4.86 20.19
CA PRO A 132 8.26 -4.10 21.14
C PRO A 132 8.26 -2.60 20.85
N ASN A 133 9.29 -2.06 20.19
CA ASN A 133 9.39 -0.65 19.83
C ASN A 133 8.40 -0.26 18.71
N ARG A 134 7.72 -1.22 18.06
CA ARG A 134 6.68 -0.92 17.08
C ARG A 134 5.54 -0.09 17.69
N LEU A 135 5.35 -0.20 19.00
CA LEU A 135 4.29 0.52 19.71
C LEU A 135 4.75 1.89 20.25
N ASN A 136 5.97 2.32 19.91
CA ASN A 136 6.52 3.61 20.30
C ASN A 136 6.99 4.36 19.05
N LYS A 137 6.22 5.37 18.63
CA LYS A 137 6.51 6.15 17.42
C LYS A 137 7.92 6.76 17.43
N ASP A 138 8.42 7.14 18.61
CA ASP A 138 9.74 7.76 18.75
C ASP A 138 10.89 6.79 18.40
N LYS A 139 10.59 5.49 18.33
CA LYS A 139 11.58 4.44 18.01
C LYS A 139 11.46 3.94 16.58
N TRP A 140 10.52 4.45 15.79
CA TRP A 140 10.35 4.01 14.41
C TRP A 140 11.52 4.44 13.54
N ASN A 141 11.91 3.56 12.61
CA ASN A 141 13.02 3.75 11.67
C ASN A 141 12.54 4.01 10.25
N GLY A 142 11.27 4.28 10.05
CA GLY A 142 10.67 4.47 8.74
C GLY A 142 9.57 5.51 8.76
N GLN A 143 9.18 5.94 7.57
CA GLN A 143 8.22 7.04 7.37
C GLN A 143 6.77 6.63 7.58
N ASN A 144 6.47 5.33 7.53
CA ASN A 144 5.10 4.80 7.66
C ASN A 144 4.12 5.46 6.70
N LEU A 145 4.54 5.73 5.47
CA LEU A 145 3.65 6.40 4.50
C LEU A 145 2.37 5.62 4.24
N LEU A 146 2.43 4.28 4.22
CA LEU A 146 1.22 3.48 4.00
C LEU A 146 0.24 3.66 5.17
N GLY A 147 0.72 3.53 6.40
CA GLY A 147 -0.13 3.69 7.57
C GLY A 147 -0.81 5.06 7.61
N TYR A 148 -0.06 6.12 7.38
CA TYR A 148 -0.61 7.48 7.38
C TYR A 148 -1.56 7.71 6.20
N THR A 149 -1.27 7.16 5.03
CA THR A 149 -2.18 7.28 3.89
C THR A 149 -3.49 6.53 4.14
N LEU A 150 -3.44 5.36 4.76
CA LEU A 150 -4.64 4.64 5.21
C LEU A 150 -5.47 5.48 6.18
N MET A 151 -4.83 6.19 7.10
CA MET A 151 -5.53 7.08 8.02
C MET A 151 -6.22 8.23 7.29
N MET A 152 -5.59 8.79 6.26
CA MET A 152 -6.20 9.83 5.42
C MET A 152 -7.41 9.29 4.65
N VAL A 153 -7.30 8.08 4.11
CA VAL A 153 -8.42 7.40 3.44
C VAL A 153 -9.58 7.17 4.40
N ARG A 154 -9.27 6.69 5.60
CA ARG A 154 -10.29 6.49 6.65
C ARG A 154 -11.10 7.74 6.93
N GLU A 155 -10.45 8.89 6.99
CA GLU A 155 -11.13 10.18 7.20
C GLU A 155 -12.10 10.52 6.05
N ARG A 156 -11.81 10.02 4.85
CA ARG A 156 -12.59 10.33 3.65
C ARG A 156 -13.80 9.41 3.47
N LEU A 157 -13.79 8.24 4.09
CA LEU A 157 -14.89 7.28 4.00
C LEU A 157 -16.03 7.66 4.96
#